data_8b583055000742c2ffd7562bf0c93354
#
_entry.id   8b583055000742c2ffd7562bf0c93354
#
_cell.length_a   1.000
_cell.length_b   1.000
_cell.length_c   1.000
_cell.angle_alpha   90.00
_cell.angle_beta   90.00
_cell.angle_gamma   90.00
#
_symmetry.space_group_name_H-M   'P 1'
#
loop_
_entity.id
_entity.type
_entity.pdbx_description
1 polymer ?
#
loop_
_entity_poly.entity_id
_entity_poly.type
_entity_poly.pdbx_seq_one_letter_code
_entity_poly.pdbx_strand_id
1 'polypeptide(L)'
;MEAPLEGVVTVKLHLRTPFSERMRRRSAWTIENYSYRECSDPNKEFGYAVSLHNHSCHSVEKLAALNLVVKMAFMRPLSGVLQSAFGLGEISDLNYAEITYNPPYTPEDVYQMESAAAARWGFDGVHLAITDHDEYAGNLALIRGRLDLNGRIAISEELSLWYQGHLFHLGLSGLPESEIDETHARIQSAARGGRYDELFETLAASGCLVVLNHPLVAWGPGSETIPFTDLLTRYGWAIHALEVNGMRQREENDRVLELARQWRKPVVGGGDSHLLVASSIVSLSHSATFKEFIAEVKDGHAVPFITPDYFAPLKWKLFLRVLFFMSRYRQIASYKGQPVAGMLERRRVLLDPVGSASRAFLALVQGLGLSR
;
A
#
# COMPACT_ATOMS: atom_id res chain seq x y z
N MET A 1 2.39 -57.68 -16.24
CA MET A 1 3.36 -56.69 -16.79
C MET A 1 2.75 -55.31 -16.53
N GLU A 2 3.12 -54.73 -15.41
CA GLU A 2 2.72 -53.39 -15.03
C GLU A 2 3.76 -52.42 -15.59
N ALA A 3 3.30 -51.37 -16.28
CA ALA A 3 4.14 -50.33 -16.80
C ALA A 3 4.50 -49.33 -15.66
N PRO A 4 5.75 -48.84 -15.59
CA PRO A 4 6.14 -47.91 -14.55
C PRO A 4 5.60 -46.49 -14.82
N LEU A 5 5.05 -45.89 -13.77
CA LEU A 5 4.71 -44.46 -13.73
C LEU A 5 6.01 -43.62 -13.73
N GLU A 6 6.45 -43.17 -14.90
CA GLU A 6 7.51 -42.18 -15.02
C GLU A 6 6.91 -40.79 -14.95
N GLY A 7 7.51 -39.92 -14.12
CA GLY A 7 7.34 -38.47 -14.24
C GLY A 7 7.02 -37.65 -12.98
N VAL A 8 7.54 -38.04 -11.81
CA VAL A 8 7.58 -37.08 -10.69
C VAL A 8 8.81 -36.20 -10.87
N VAL A 9 8.64 -34.99 -11.43
CA VAL A 9 9.67 -33.96 -11.46
C VAL A 9 9.86 -33.41 -10.05
N THR A 10 10.82 -33.98 -9.34
CA THR A 10 11.25 -33.46 -8.04
C THR A 10 12.07 -32.19 -8.28
N VAL A 11 11.44 -31.02 -8.16
CA VAL A 11 12.13 -29.75 -8.13
C VAL A 11 12.89 -29.67 -6.81
N LYS A 12 14.16 -30.07 -6.80
CA LYS A 12 15.07 -29.81 -5.68
C LYS A 12 15.32 -28.31 -5.61
N LEU A 13 14.55 -27.60 -4.80
CA LEU A 13 14.87 -26.23 -4.36
C LEU A 13 16.18 -26.32 -3.54
N HIS A 14 17.29 -25.99 -4.16
CA HIS A 14 18.58 -25.81 -3.49
C HIS A 14 18.51 -24.51 -2.68
N LEU A 15 17.87 -24.52 -1.54
CA LEU A 15 17.95 -23.46 -0.52
C LEU A 15 19.32 -23.56 0.14
N ARG A 16 20.35 -22.99 -0.51
CA ARG A 16 21.75 -22.99 -0.01
C ARG A 16 21.97 -22.11 1.22
N THR A 17 21.02 -21.29 1.63
CA THR A 17 20.98 -20.54 2.90
C THR A 17 19.53 -20.25 3.24
N PRO A 18 19.11 -20.33 4.50
CA PRO A 18 17.75 -19.92 4.87
C PRO A 18 17.49 -18.49 4.36
N PHE A 19 16.33 -18.28 3.75
CA PHE A 19 15.91 -16.97 3.24
C PHE A 19 16.03 -15.88 4.32
N SER A 20 15.72 -16.25 5.59
CA SER A 20 15.90 -15.42 6.78
C SER A 20 17.34 -14.97 7.02
N GLU A 21 18.34 -15.78 6.68
CA GLU A 21 19.76 -15.46 6.93
C GLU A 21 20.34 -14.55 5.84
N ARG A 22 19.82 -14.65 4.59
CA ARG A 22 20.12 -13.68 3.53
C ARG A 22 19.47 -12.32 3.79
N MET A 23 18.29 -12.28 4.40
CA MET A 23 17.60 -11.03 4.76
C MET A 23 18.31 -10.33 5.93
N ARG A 24 18.81 -11.08 6.93
CA ARG A 24 19.55 -10.52 8.09
C ARG A 24 20.88 -9.85 7.75
N ARG A 25 21.41 -10.08 6.54
CA ARG A 25 22.67 -9.46 6.07
C ARG A 25 22.47 -8.22 5.21
N ARG A 26 21.21 -7.80 4.97
CA ARG A 26 20.96 -6.58 4.22
C ARG A 26 20.88 -5.40 5.17
N SER A 27 21.71 -4.41 4.92
CA SER A 27 21.68 -3.13 5.65
C SER A 27 20.36 -2.41 5.45
N ALA A 28 19.94 -1.66 6.44
CA ALA A 28 18.91 -0.64 6.29
C ALA A 28 19.52 0.62 5.68
N TRP A 29 18.69 1.45 5.08
CA TRP A 29 19.12 2.66 4.38
C TRP A 29 18.21 3.84 4.74
N THR A 30 18.77 5.05 4.73
CA THR A 30 18.02 6.31 4.73
C THR A 30 18.17 6.99 3.38
N ILE A 31 17.25 7.92 3.08
CA ILE A 31 17.38 8.82 1.94
C ILE A 31 17.51 10.23 2.49
N GLU A 32 18.67 10.82 2.27
CA GLU A 32 19.00 12.19 2.69
C GLU A 32 19.55 12.94 1.50
N ASN A 33 19.06 14.16 1.29
CA ASN A 33 19.47 14.97 0.14
C ASN A 33 19.40 14.19 -1.20
N TYR A 34 18.31 13.44 -1.38
CA TYR A 34 18.03 12.59 -2.55
C TYR A 34 19.06 11.47 -2.80
N SER A 35 19.78 11.05 -1.77
CA SER A 35 20.82 10.01 -1.86
C SER A 35 20.62 8.94 -0.80
N TYR A 36 20.85 7.67 -1.18
CA TYR A 36 20.80 6.55 -0.24
C TYR A 36 22.04 6.57 0.67
N ARG A 37 21.81 6.40 1.96
CA ARG A 37 22.86 6.23 2.98
C ARG A 37 22.58 4.99 3.78
N GLU A 38 23.61 4.18 4.01
CA GLU A 38 23.50 3.02 4.89
C GLU A 38 23.30 3.48 6.33
N CYS A 39 22.36 2.85 7.03
CA CYS A 39 21.98 3.18 8.39
C CYS A 39 21.90 1.91 9.24
N SER A 40 22.72 1.82 10.29
CA SER A 40 22.73 0.67 11.19
C SER A 40 21.81 0.86 12.41
N ASP A 41 21.70 2.08 12.91
CA ASP A 41 21.04 2.40 14.17
C ASP A 41 20.17 3.68 14.03
N PRO A 42 19.07 3.63 13.28
CA PRO A 42 18.26 4.85 13.00
C PRO A 42 17.65 5.44 14.27
N ASN A 43 17.40 4.62 15.28
CA ASN A 43 16.83 5.05 16.56
C ASN A 43 17.78 5.89 17.44
N LYS A 44 19.09 5.95 17.12
CA LYS A 44 20.01 6.86 17.82
C LYS A 44 19.80 8.32 17.46
N GLU A 45 19.27 8.57 16.28
CA GLU A 45 19.04 9.90 15.76
C GLU A 45 17.56 10.26 15.80
N PHE A 46 16.68 9.33 15.45
CA PHE A 46 15.23 9.56 15.35
C PHE A 46 14.48 8.73 16.39
N GLY A 47 13.54 9.37 17.12
CA GLY A 47 12.71 8.66 18.11
C GLY A 47 11.57 7.87 17.48
N TYR A 48 11.04 8.32 16.34
CA TYR A 48 9.80 7.80 15.79
C TYR A 48 9.92 7.40 14.33
N ALA A 49 9.28 6.26 14.00
CA ALA A 49 8.94 5.92 12.62
C ALA A 49 7.60 6.56 12.22
N VAL A 50 7.44 6.95 10.97
CA VAL A 50 6.20 7.51 10.44
C VAL A 50 5.76 6.70 9.23
N SER A 51 4.66 5.98 9.37
CA SER A 51 4.06 5.18 8.31
C SER A 51 2.90 5.95 7.68
N LEU A 52 3.09 6.42 6.45
CA LEU A 52 2.20 7.40 5.79
C LEU A 52 1.20 6.78 4.82
N HIS A 53 1.39 5.51 4.40
CA HIS A 53 0.60 4.94 3.32
C HIS A 53 0.20 3.50 3.65
N ASN A 54 -0.99 3.36 4.21
CA ASN A 54 -1.55 2.09 4.67
C ASN A 54 -3.05 2.05 4.40
N HIS A 55 -3.56 0.84 4.14
CA HIS A 55 -4.97 0.62 3.87
C HIS A 55 -5.58 -0.34 4.89
N SER A 56 -6.81 -0.03 5.32
CA SER A 56 -7.59 -0.83 6.26
C SER A 56 -8.85 -1.40 5.61
N CYS A 57 -9.68 -2.07 6.40
CA CYS A 57 -10.95 -2.61 5.93
C CYS A 57 -11.97 -1.53 5.48
N HIS A 58 -11.68 -0.26 5.69
CA HIS A 58 -12.47 0.86 5.18
C HIS A 58 -12.14 1.20 3.73
N SER A 59 -10.97 0.80 3.22
CA SER A 59 -10.61 1.00 1.81
C SER A 59 -11.37 0.08 0.88
N VAL A 60 -11.69 0.58 -0.32
CA VAL A 60 -12.27 -0.22 -1.41
C VAL A 60 -11.26 -0.33 -2.55
N GLU A 61 -10.59 -1.46 -2.58
CA GLU A 61 -9.54 -1.75 -3.54
C GLU A 61 -10.07 -2.37 -4.82
N LYS A 62 -9.40 -2.09 -5.95
CA LYS A 62 -9.68 -2.74 -7.23
C LYS A 62 -8.65 -3.81 -7.55
N LEU A 63 -9.10 -4.98 -7.98
CA LEU A 63 -8.22 -6.06 -8.44
C LEU A 63 -7.62 -5.84 -9.85
N ALA A 64 -7.77 -4.65 -10.43
CA ALA A 64 -7.21 -4.33 -11.74
C ALA A 64 -5.68 -4.60 -11.83
N ALA A 65 -4.95 -4.36 -10.75
CA ALA A 65 -3.52 -4.69 -10.65
C ALA A 65 -3.23 -6.20 -10.77
N LEU A 66 -4.19 -7.07 -10.43
CA LEU A 66 -4.05 -8.53 -10.61
C LEU A 66 -4.04 -8.96 -12.07
N ASN A 67 -4.55 -8.16 -13.01
CA ASN A 67 -4.44 -8.49 -14.45
C ASN A 67 -3.01 -8.76 -14.89
N LEU A 68 -2.03 -8.06 -14.29
CA LEU A 68 -0.60 -8.30 -14.54
C LEU A 68 -0.13 -9.62 -13.92
N VAL A 69 -0.59 -9.93 -12.71
CA VAL A 69 -0.16 -11.13 -11.96
C VAL A 69 -0.82 -12.39 -12.50
N VAL A 70 -2.10 -12.33 -12.85
CA VAL A 70 -2.87 -13.48 -13.38
C VAL A 70 -2.39 -13.88 -14.78
N LYS A 71 -1.84 -12.96 -15.54
CA LYS A 71 -1.20 -13.27 -16.84
C LYS A 71 0.12 -14.01 -16.70
N MET A 72 0.71 -14.07 -15.50
CA MET A 72 1.94 -14.84 -15.27
C MET A 72 1.63 -16.35 -15.35
N ALA A 73 2.51 -17.09 -16.03
CA ALA A 73 2.27 -18.52 -16.34
C ALA A 73 1.98 -19.40 -15.11
N PHE A 74 2.58 -19.07 -13.95
CA PHE A 74 2.35 -19.82 -12.70
C PHE A 74 0.98 -19.56 -12.06
N MET A 75 0.27 -18.49 -12.48
CA MET A 75 -1.08 -18.15 -11.99
C MET A 75 -2.20 -18.75 -12.84
N ARG A 76 -1.89 -19.36 -13.99
CA ARG A 76 -2.90 -19.98 -14.88
C ARG A 76 -3.79 -21.02 -14.18
N PRO A 77 -3.25 -21.91 -13.31
CA PRO A 77 -4.10 -22.85 -12.56
C PRO A 77 -5.07 -22.13 -11.61
N LEU A 78 -4.60 -21.01 -10.99
CA LEU A 78 -5.40 -20.21 -10.06
C LEU A 78 -6.54 -19.48 -10.78
N SER A 79 -6.30 -19.00 -12.01
CA SER A 79 -7.34 -18.34 -12.81
C SER A 79 -8.49 -19.30 -13.16
N GLY A 80 -8.22 -20.57 -13.45
CA GLY A 80 -9.26 -21.58 -13.68
C GLY A 80 -10.14 -21.83 -12.45
N VAL A 81 -9.56 -21.74 -11.27
CA VAL A 81 -10.32 -21.89 -10.02
C VAL A 81 -11.14 -20.65 -9.69
N LEU A 82 -10.60 -19.45 -9.92
CA LEU A 82 -11.38 -18.20 -9.81
C LEU A 82 -12.56 -18.21 -10.77
N GLN A 83 -12.34 -18.62 -12.00
CA GLN A 83 -13.36 -18.81 -13.02
C GLN A 83 -14.50 -19.71 -12.53
N SER A 84 -14.16 -20.88 -11.99
CA SER A 84 -15.12 -21.81 -11.42
C SER A 84 -15.84 -21.22 -10.20
N ALA A 85 -15.10 -20.52 -9.31
CA ALA A 85 -15.66 -19.90 -8.11
C ALA A 85 -16.66 -18.77 -8.45
N PHE A 86 -16.38 -17.97 -9.47
CA PHE A 86 -17.27 -16.90 -9.94
C PHE A 86 -18.32 -17.40 -10.94
N GLY A 87 -18.24 -18.66 -11.37
CA GLY A 87 -19.17 -19.30 -12.31
C GLY A 87 -19.18 -18.67 -13.68
N LEU A 88 -18.02 -18.30 -14.17
CA LEU A 88 -17.81 -17.72 -15.49
C LEU A 88 -17.38 -18.82 -16.46
N GLY A 89 -17.84 -18.74 -17.73
CA GLY A 89 -17.60 -19.76 -18.74
C GLY A 89 -16.13 -19.86 -19.14
N GLU A 90 -15.44 -18.71 -19.32
CA GLU A 90 -14.01 -18.66 -19.66
C GLU A 90 -13.29 -17.55 -18.87
N ILE A 91 -11.96 -17.70 -18.70
CA ILE A 91 -11.09 -16.74 -17.99
C ILE A 91 -11.09 -15.37 -18.68
N SER A 92 -11.24 -15.34 -20.00
CA SER A 92 -11.36 -14.13 -20.82
C SER A 92 -12.52 -13.24 -20.41
N ASP A 93 -13.57 -13.81 -19.81
CA ASP A 93 -14.81 -13.13 -19.46
C ASP A 93 -14.74 -12.47 -18.07
N LEU A 94 -13.70 -12.75 -17.28
CA LEU A 94 -13.51 -12.14 -15.97
C LEU A 94 -12.89 -10.75 -16.12
N ASN A 95 -13.71 -9.74 -15.96
CA ASN A 95 -13.20 -8.37 -15.88
C ASN A 95 -12.73 -8.07 -14.45
N TYR A 96 -11.43 -8.22 -14.20
CA TYR A 96 -10.83 -7.96 -12.88
C TYR A 96 -11.00 -6.52 -12.41
N ALA A 97 -11.24 -5.57 -13.33
CA ALA A 97 -11.55 -4.18 -12.96
C ALA A 97 -12.92 -4.03 -12.27
N GLU A 98 -13.81 -5.02 -12.41
CA GLU A 98 -15.11 -5.05 -11.74
C GLU A 98 -15.08 -5.83 -10.41
N ILE A 99 -13.92 -6.40 -10.05
CA ILE A 99 -13.72 -7.02 -8.74
C ILE A 99 -13.15 -5.97 -7.82
N THR A 100 -13.87 -5.75 -6.72
CA THR A 100 -13.40 -4.92 -5.60
C THR A 100 -13.23 -5.80 -4.36
N TYR A 101 -12.39 -5.35 -3.43
CA TYR A 101 -12.25 -5.98 -2.13
C TYR A 101 -11.89 -4.95 -1.08
N ASN A 102 -12.20 -5.27 0.17
CA ASN A 102 -11.73 -4.50 1.31
C ASN A 102 -10.55 -5.24 1.94
N PRO A 103 -9.42 -4.58 2.22
CA PRO A 103 -8.35 -5.17 3.01
C PRO A 103 -8.91 -5.75 4.32
N PRO A 104 -8.50 -6.95 4.76
CA PRO A 104 -9.14 -7.60 5.89
C PRO A 104 -8.61 -7.14 7.26
N TYR A 105 -7.82 -6.08 7.30
CA TYR A 105 -7.24 -5.54 8.52
C TYR A 105 -8.08 -4.38 9.06
N THR A 106 -8.40 -4.46 10.34
CA THR A 106 -8.95 -3.31 11.03
C THR A 106 -7.89 -2.23 11.20
N PRO A 107 -8.27 -0.97 11.44
CA PRO A 107 -7.34 0.10 11.78
C PRO A 107 -6.39 -0.26 12.93
N GLU A 108 -6.87 -1.00 13.93
CA GLU A 108 -6.06 -1.49 15.06
C GLU A 108 -5.03 -2.54 14.58
N ASP A 109 -5.39 -3.47 13.69
CA ASP A 109 -4.45 -4.44 13.14
C ASP A 109 -3.30 -3.75 12.38
N VAL A 110 -3.63 -2.71 11.61
CA VAL A 110 -2.64 -1.90 10.89
C VAL A 110 -1.70 -1.22 11.87
N TYR A 111 -2.23 -0.58 12.92
CA TYR A 111 -1.42 0.05 13.95
C TYR A 111 -0.50 -0.95 14.67
N GLN A 112 -1.00 -2.11 15.06
CA GLN A 112 -0.22 -3.14 15.73
C GLN A 112 0.93 -3.65 14.85
N MET A 113 0.66 -3.84 13.57
CA MET A 113 1.65 -4.31 12.60
C MET A 113 2.78 -3.26 12.41
N GLU A 114 2.42 -2.00 12.20
CA GLU A 114 3.40 -0.92 12.01
C GLU A 114 4.18 -0.62 13.30
N SER A 115 3.50 -0.65 14.46
CA SER A 115 4.13 -0.48 15.76
C SER A 115 5.14 -1.59 16.07
N ALA A 116 4.79 -2.85 15.79
CA ALA A 116 5.72 -3.97 15.95
C ALA A 116 6.92 -3.85 14.99
N ALA A 117 6.71 -3.33 13.79
CA ALA A 117 7.80 -3.08 12.84
C ALA A 117 8.75 -1.97 13.34
N ALA A 118 8.20 -0.85 13.83
CA ALA A 118 8.98 0.25 14.41
C ALA A 118 9.79 -0.22 15.63
N ALA A 119 9.17 -0.97 16.54
CA ALA A 119 9.83 -1.51 17.74
C ALA A 119 11.01 -2.44 17.40
N ARG A 120 10.96 -3.20 16.30
CA ARG A 120 12.09 -4.04 15.83
C ARG A 120 13.34 -3.21 15.50
N TRP A 121 13.17 -1.94 15.14
CA TRP A 121 14.25 -1.01 14.84
C TRP A 121 14.61 -0.13 16.03
N GLY A 122 13.95 -0.36 17.19
CA GLY A 122 14.24 0.34 18.44
C GLY A 122 13.65 1.74 18.52
N PHE A 123 12.69 2.09 17.66
CA PHE A 123 11.99 3.37 17.78
C PHE A 123 11.05 3.38 18.99
N ASP A 124 10.89 4.55 19.61
CA ASP A 124 10.01 4.78 20.77
C ASP A 124 8.53 4.63 20.41
N GLY A 125 8.21 4.74 19.13
CA GLY A 125 6.86 4.57 18.63
C GLY A 125 6.71 4.80 17.14
N VAL A 126 5.46 4.68 16.68
CA VAL A 126 5.08 4.94 15.30
C VAL A 126 4.03 6.05 15.25
N HIS A 127 4.19 6.97 14.31
CA HIS A 127 3.12 7.82 13.84
C HIS A 127 2.48 7.15 12.63
N LEU A 128 1.16 7.11 12.57
CA LEU A 128 0.42 6.37 11.56
C LEU A 128 -0.61 7.25 10.84
N ALA A 129 -0.61 7.16 9.53
CA ALA A 129 -1.69 7.56 8.64
C ALA A 129 -2.29 6.30 8.00
N ILE A 130 -3.59 6.11 8.14
CA ILE A 130 -4.35 5.12 7.37
C ILE A 130 -4.97 5.90 6.21
N THR A 131 -4.51 5.59 5.01
CA THR A 131 -4.85 6.33 3.80
C THR A 131 -5.78 5.48 2.93
N ASP A 132 -6.93 5.11 3.51
CA ASP A 132 -7.97 4.39 2.77
C ASP A 132 -8.42 5.21 1.55
N HIS A 133 -8.70 4.56 0.42
CA HIS A 133 -9.09 5.26 -0.82
C HIS A 133 -10.38 6.06 -0.63
N ASP A 134 -10.26 7.37 -0.79
CA ASP A 134 -11.37 8.33 -0.71
C ASP A 134 -12.18 8.21 0.59
N GLU A 135 -11.54 7.79 1.70
CA GLU A 135 -12.19 7.50 2.98
C GLU A 135 -11.25 7.76 4.17
N TYR A 136 -11.75 8.40 5.23
CA TYR A 136 -11.00 8.72 6.44
C TYR A 136 -11.51 8.01 7.70
N ALA A 137 -12.61 7.25 7.62
CA ALA A 137 -13.27 6.64 8.77
C ALA A 137 -12.37 5.69 9.56
N GLY A 138 -11.40 5.03 8.89
CA GLY A 138 -10.42 4.15 9.53
C GLY A 138 -9.60 4.86 10.61
N ASN A 139 -9.14 6.08 10.33
CA ASN A 139 -8.38 6.90 11.29
C ASN A 139 -9.24 7.30 12.49
N LEU A 140 -10.49 7.76 12.25
CA LEU A 140 -11.40 8.13 13.34
C LEU A 140 -11.75 6.95 14.21
N ALA A 141 -11.97 5.77 13.63
CA ALA A 141 -12.22 4.55 14.39
C ALA A 141 -11.05 4.23 15.34
N LEU A 142 -9.82 4.35 14.85
CA LEU A 142 -8.62 4.11 15.64
C LEU A 142 -8.44 5.17 16.74
N ILE A 143 -8.55 6.46 16.41
CA ILE A 143 -8.43 7.56 17.40
C ILE A 143 -9.46 7.42 18.53
N ARG A 144 -10.72 7.13 18.17
CA ARG A 144 -11.80 6.97 19.16
C ARG A 144 -11.64 5.71 20.01
N GLY A 145 -11.08 4.64 19.45
CA GLY A 145 -10.81 3.39 20.15
C GLY A 145 -9.56 3.42 21.02
N ARG A 146 -8.61 4.31 20.74
CA ARG A 146 -7.27 4.34 21.34
C ARG A 146 -6.85 5.76 21.70
N LEU A 147 -7.43 6.29 22.78
CA LEU A 147 -7.12 7.65 23.28
C LEU A 147 -5.64 7.84 23.67
N ASP A 148 -4.95 6.75 24.00
CA ASP A 148 -3.51 6.73 24.29
C ASP A 148 -2.63 7.04 23.05
N LEU A 149 -3.21 6.94 21.83
CA LEU A 149 -2.55 7.27 20.58
C LEU A 149 -2.82 8.69 20.09
N ASN A 150 -3.49 9.51 20.92
CA ASN A 150 -3.76 10.90 20.56
C ASN A 150 -2.47 11.65 20.21
N GLY A 151 -2.49 12.38 19.09
CA GLY A 151 -1.32 13.05 18.53
C GLY A 151 -0.38 12.15 17.72
N ARG A 152 -0.55 10.81 17.71
CA ARG A 152 0.25 9.89 16.91
C ARG A 152 -0.46 9.39 15.64
N ILE A 153 -1.78 9.49 15.61
CA ILE A 153 -2.61 9.11 14.46
C ILE A 153 -3.11 10.38 13.79
N ALA A 154 -2.93 10.49 12.48
CA ALA A 154 -3.47 11.57 11.68
C ALA A 154 -4.75 11.14 10.99
N ILE A 155 -5.76 12.02 10.91
CA ILE A 155 -6.89 11.83 10.02
C ILE A 155 -6.39 11.97 8.59
N SER A 156 -6.51 10.91 7.80
CA SER A 156 -5.84 10.77 6.52
C SER A 156 -6.71 10.02 5.53
N GLU A 157 -6.47 10.25 4.25
CA GLU A 157 -7.05 9.48 3.13
C GLU A 157 -6.08 9.43 1.95
N GLU A 158 -6.24 8.48 1.06
CA GLU A 158 -5.64 8.50 -0.26
C GLU A 158 -6.67 8.97 -1.29
N LEU A 159 -6.58 10.23 -1.68
CA LEU A 159 -7.50 10.84 -2.64
C LEU A 159 -7.21 10.35 -4.05
N SER A 160 -8.22 9.80 -4.71
CA SER A 160 -8.20 9.43 -6.12
C SER A 160 -8.43 10.66 -7.01
N LEU A 161 -7.40 11.11 -7.69
CA LEU A 161 -7.44 12.31 -8.55
C LEU A 161 -7.32 11.96 -10.03
N TRP A 162 -8.40 12.08 -10.77
CA TRP A 162 -8.35 12.01 -12.23
C TRP A 162 -7.87 13.35 -12.80
N TYR A 163 -6.69 13.37 -13.41
CA TYR A 163 -6.11 14.56 -14.02
C TYR A 163 -5.61 14.25 -15.43
N GLN A 164 -6.13 14.98 -16.43
CA GLN A 164 -5.80 14.79 -17.85
C GLN A 164 -5.89 13.32 -18.33
N GLY A 165 -6.92 12.60 -17.88
CA GLY A 165 -7.15 11.20 -18.26
C GLY A 165 -6.31 10.16 -17.51
N HIS A 166 -5.53 10.59 -16.52
CA HIS A 166 -4.72 9.71 -15.66
C HIS A 166 -5.20 9.80 -14.20
N LEU A 167 -5.23 8.66 -13.53
CA LEU A 167 -5.52 8.59 -12.11
C LEU A 167 -4.22 8.74 -11.31
N PHE A 168 -4.13 9.82 -10.56
CA PHE A 168 -3.10 10.03 -9.53
C PHE A 168 -3.67 9.77 -8.14
N HIS A 169 -2.80 9.45 -7.19
CA HIS A 169 -3.16 9.35 -5.80
C HIS A 169 -2.44 10.42 -4.98
N LEU A 170 -3.22 11.15 -4.18
CA LEU A 170 -2.69 12.13 -3.24
C LEU A 170 -2.90 11.60 -1.82
N GLY A 171 -1.82 11.34 -1.09
CA GLY A 171 -1.85 11.07 0.34
C GLY A 171 -2.12 12.37 1.10
N LEU A 172 -3.28 12.45 1.74
CA LEU A 172 -3.68 13.58 2.59
C LEU A 172 -3.54 13.15 4.05
N SER A 173 -2.75 13.87 4.84
CA SER A 173 -2.55 13.53 6.26
C SER A 173 -2.66 14.77 7.15
N GLY A 174 -3.39 14.62 8.26
CA GLY A 174 -3.66 15.71 9.19
C GLY A 174 -4.82 16.60 8.77
N LEU A 175 -5.87 16.00 8.20
CA LEU A 175 -7.14 16.70 7.94
C LEU A 175 -7.75 17.17 9.26
N PRO A 176 -8.44 18.34 9.29
CA PRO A 176 -8.96 18.94 10.50
C PRO A 176 -10.16 18.15 11.06
N GLU A 177 -10.03 17.62 12.28
CA GLU A 177 -11.07 16.79 12.90
C GLU A 177 -12.40 17.53 13.11
N SER A 178 -12.34 18.81 13.48
CA SER A 178 -13.55 19.61 13.78
C SER A 178 -14.46 19.84 12.58
N GLU A 179 -13.91 19.79 11.37
CA GLU A 179 -14.61 20.10 10.12
C GLU A 179 -14.41 18.97 9.09
N ILE A 180 -14.15 17.76 9.55
CA ILE A 180 -13.71 16.67 8.65
C ILE A 180 -14.76 16.32 7.62
N ASP A 181 -16.05 16.20 8.01
CA ASP A 181 -17.12 15.83 7.09
C ASP A 181 -17.29 16.87 5.96
N GLU A 182 -17.27 18.16 6.32
CA GLU A 182 -17.40 19.25 5.36
C GLU A 182 -16.15 19.35 4.47
N THR A 183 -14.96 19.30 5.06
CA THR A 183 -13.69 19.36 4.33
C THR A 183 -13.57 18.21 3.34
N HIS A 184 -13.84 16.98 3.80
CA HIS A 184 -13.81 15.79 2.94
C HIS A 184 -14.85 15.89 1.81
N ALA A 185 -16.09 16.28 2.10
CA ALA A 185 -17.12 16.44 1.08
C ALA A 185 -16.72 17.46 0.00
N ARG A 186 -16.09 18.59 0.38
CA ARG A 186 -15.58 19.59 -0.56
C ARG A 186 -14.44 19.03 -1.42
N ILE A 187 -13.46 18.36 -0.81
CA ILE A 187 -12.34 17.71 -1.49
C ILE A 187 -12.87 16.72 -2.53
N GLN A 188 -13.74 15.80 -2.12
CA GLN A 188 -14.31 14.77 -2.99
C GLN A 188 -15.15 15.36 -4.11
N SER A 189 -15.98 16.39 -3.82
CA SER A 189 -16.77 17.08 -4.83
C SER A 189 -15.91 17.81 -5.87
N ALA A 190 -14.86 18.47 -5.43
CA ALA A 190 -13.94 19.20 -6.32
C ALA A 190 -13.13 18.22 -7.18
N ALA A 191 -12.60 17.15 -6.61
CA ALA A 191 -11.82 16.12 -7.32
C ALA A 191 -12.67 15.42 -8.40
N ARG A 192 -13.88 14.94 -8.04
CA ARG A 192 -14.80 14.29 -8.99
C ARG A 192 -15.33 15.22 -10.05
N GLY A 193 -15.49 16.51 -9.72
CA GLY A 193 -15.96 17.55 -10.64
C GLY A 193 -14.87 18.12 -11.54
N GLY A 194 -13.60 17.71 -11.41
CA GLY A 194 -12.47 18.28 -12.15
C GLY A 194 -12.19 19.74 -11.82
N ARG A 195 -12.66 20.23 -10.66
CA ARG A 195 -12.43 21.59 -10.19
C ARG A 195 -11.10 21.67 -9.42
N TYR A 196 -10.00 21.53 -10.16
CA TYR A 196 -8.67 21.35 -9.57
C TYR A 196 -8.20 22.56 -8.77
N ASP A 197 -8.46 23.78 -9.23
CA ASP A 197 -8.09 25.01 -8.50
C ASP A 197 -8.77 25.05 -7.12
N GLU A 198 -10.09 24.81 -7.07
CA GLU A 198 -10.87 24.71 -5.83
C GLU A 198 -10.34 23.57 -4.93
N LEU A 199 -9.99 22.41 -5.52
CA LEU A 199 -9.42 21.30 -4.79
C LEU A 199 -8.13 21.68 -4.07
N PHE A 200 -7.15 22.21 -4.82
CA PHE A 200 -5.84 22.51 -4.25
C PHE A 200 -5.87 23.71 -3.30
N GLU A 201 -6.76 24.68 -3.52
CA GLU A 201 -7.03 25.75 -2.56
C GLU A 201 -7.64 25.19 -1.26
N THR A 202 -8.59 24.27 -1.35
CA THR A 202 -9.17 23.60 -0.18
C THR A 202 -8.13 22.80 0.58
N LEU A 203 -7.26 22.03 -0.11
CA LEU A 203 -6.16 21.28 0.50
C LEU A 203 -5.17 22.21 1.21
N ALA A 204 -4.81 23.32 0.61
CA ALA A 204 -3.91 24.28 1.23
C ALA A 204 -4.54 24.93 2.47
N ALA A 205 -5.83 25.30 2.40
CA ALA A 205 -6.56 25.90 3.51
C ALA A 205 -6.75 24.92 4.69
N SER A 206 -6.87 23.64 4.44
CA SER A 206 -7.02 22.60 5.49
C SER A 206 -5.76 22.45 6.35
N GLY A 207 -4.61 22.87 5.87
CA GLY A 207 -3.33 22.72 6.55
C GLY A 207 -2.77 21.28 6.57
N CYS A 208 -3.42 20.32 5.92
CA CYS A 208 -2.95 18.94 5.84
C CYS A 208 -1.62 18.82 5.07
N LEU A 209 -0.91 17.73 5.29
CA LEU A 209 0.20 17.31 4.43
C LEU A 209 -0.37 16.69 3.16
N VAL A 210 0.07 17.17 2.00
CA VAL A 210 -0.29 16.62 0.69
C VAL A 210 0.94 15.98 0.08
N VAL A 211 0.87 14.67 -0.15
CA VAL A 211 1.94 13.87 -0.76
C VAL A 211 1.46 13.36 -2.11
N LEU A 212 2.24 13.50 -3.16
CA LEU A 212 1.98 12.81 -4.42
C LEU A 212 2.51 11.38 -4.28
N ASN A 213 1.57 10.44 -4.05
CA ASN A 213 1.88 9.02 -3.84
C ASN A 213 2.34 8.38 -5.15
N HIS A 214 3.35 7.50 -5.07
CA HIS A 214 3.93 6.73 -6.19
C HIS A 214 3.82 7.46 -7.55
N PRO A 215 4.41 8.68 -7.72
CA PRO A 215 4.09 9.66 -8.77
C PRO A 215 4.32 9.17 -10.20
N LEU A 216 5.07 8.08 -10.38
CA LEU A 216 5.34 7.48 -11.70
C LEU A 216 4.32 6.41 -12.09
N VAL A 217 3.34 6.16 -11.23
CA VAL A 217 2.25 5.22 -11.50
C VAL A 217 0.98 6.03 -11.71
N ALA A 218 0.59 6.18 -12.96
CA ALA A 218 -0.71 6.72 -13.30
C ALA A 218 -1.51 5.64 -14.02
N TRP A 219 -2.73 5.43 -13.56
CA TRP A 219 -3.65 4.48 -14.14
C TRP A 219 -4.51 5.21 -15.19
N GLY A 220 -4.43 4.77 -16.44
CA GLY A 220 -5.25 5.38 -17.50
C GLY A 220 -4.96 4.74 -18.87
N PRO A 221 -5.84 4.94 -19.87
CA PRO A 221 -5.65 4.39 -21.18
C PRO A 221 -4.50 5.08 -21.93
N GLY A 222 -3.40 4.35 -22.14
CA GLY A 222 -2.59 4.46 -23.35
C GLY A 222 -1.75 5.72 -23.58
N SER A 223 -1.33 6.46 -22.54
CA SER A 223 -0.37 7.57 -22.75
C SER A 223 1.02 7.17 -22.29
N GLU A 224 2.01 7.29 -23.15
CA GLU A 224 3.43 7.10 -22.81
C GLU A 224 3.98 8.22 -21.91
N THR A 225 3.27 9.32 -21.77
CA THR A 225 3.64 10.48 -20.96
C THR A 225 2.62 10.73 -19.84
N ILE A 226 3.03 10.42 -18.63
CA ILE A 226 2.24 10.73 -17.43
C ILE A 226 2.28 12.25 -17.20
N PRO A 227 1.14 12.96 -17.07
CA PRO A 227 1.10 14.42 -16.97
C PRO A 227 1.50 14.96 -15.59
N PHE A 228 2.41 14.26 -14.86
CA PHE A 228 2.84 14.71 -13.52
C PHE A 228 3.60 16.05 -13.56
N THR A 229 4.31 16.33 -14.65
CA THR A 229 5.00 17.62 -14.84
C THR A 229 4.02 18.78 -14.89
N ASP A 230 2.90 18.62 -15.63
CA ASP A 230 1.87 19.65 -15.68
C ASP A 230 1.17 19.81 -14.32
N LEU A 231 0.87 18.69 -13.64
CA LEU A 231 0.30 18.68 -12.29
C LEU A 231 1.20 19.42 -11.30
N LEU A 232 2.50 19.13 -11.28
CA LEU A 232 3.46 19.82 -10.40
C LEU A 232 3.70 21.27 -10.80
N THR A 233 3.66 21.61 -12.10
CA THR A 233 3.78 22.99 -12.55
C THR A 233 2.62 23.84 -12.04
N ARG A 234 1.40 23.34 -12.12
CA ARG A 234 0.19 24.08 -11.74
C ARG A 234 -0.06 24.06 -10.24
N TYR A 235 0.08 22.90 -9.61
CA TYR A 235 -0.36 22.65 -8.25
C TYR A 235 0.76 22.22 -7.30
N GLY A 236 2.01 22.26 -7.75
CA GLY A 236 3.16 21.95 -6.91
C GLY A 236 3.26 22.82 -5.65
N TRP A 237 2.68 24.01 -5.66
CA TRP A 237 2.62 24.88 -4.49
C TRP A 237 1.81 24.29 -3.33
N ALA A 238 0.82 23.44 -3.61
CA ALA A 238 -0.01 22.74 -2.63
C ALA A 238 0.44 21.28 -2.37
N ILE A 239 1.27 20.71 -3.25
CA ILE A 239 1.86 19.37 -3.08
C ILE A 239 3.17 19.53 -2.32
N HIS A 240 3.23 19.02 -1.09
CA HIS A 240 4.36 19.23 -0.17
C HIS A 240 5.52 18.29 -0.42
N ALA A 241 5.26 17.00 -0.73
CA ALA A 241 6.28 15.98 -0.88
C ALA A 241 5.97 14.97 -1.99
N LEU A 242 6.98 14.23 -2.44
CA LEU A 242 6.85 13.06 -3.31
C LEU A 242 7.14 11.79 -2.51
N GLU A 243 6.43 10.70 -2.84
CA GLU A 243 6.58 9.43 -2.14
C GLU A 243 7.58 8.50 -2.85
N VAL A 244 8.55 7.96 -2.08
CA VAL A 244 9.24 6.70 -2.40
C VAL A 244 8.47 5.56 -1.76
N ASN A 245 8.18 4.50 -2.54
CA ASN A 245 7.15 3.54 -2.17
C ASN A 245 7.70 2.13 -2.01
N GLY A 246 7.32 1.45 -0.94
CA GLY A 246 7.78 0.10 -0.58
C GLY A 246 7.32 -1.02 -1.52
N MET A 247 6.30 -0.76 -2.34
CA MET A 247 5.76 -1.68 -3.34
C MET A 247 6.24 -1.34 -4.76
N ARG A 248 7.24 -0.46 -4.90
CA ARG A 248 7.85 -0.10 -6.19
C ARG A 248 9.26 -0.64 -6.30
N GLN A 249 9.75 -0.76 -7.54
CA GLN A 249 11.13 -1.17 -7.79
C GLN A 249 12.08 -0.01 -7.47
N ARG A 250 13.34 -0.35 -7.22
CA ARG A 250 14.35 0.65 -6.88
C ARG A 250 14.51 1.69 -7.99
N GLU A 251 14.50 1.24 -9.23
CA GLU A 251 14.62 2.09 -10.41
C GLU A 251 13.49 3.12 -10.53
N GLU A 252 12.28 2.75 -10.10
CA GLU A 252 11.15 3.68 -10.04
C GLU A 252 11.36 4.70 -8.92
N ASN A 253 11.78 4.25 -7.73
CA ASN A 253 12.09 5.14 -6.61
C ASN A 253 13.28 6.06 -6.93
N ASP A 254 14.32 5.58 -7.62
CA ASP A 254 15.45 6.41 -8.07
C ASP A 254 14.98 7.55 -8.99
N ARG A 255 14.03 7.29 -9.89
CA ARG A 255 13.42 8.32 -10.74
C ARG A 255 12.56 9.30 -9.92
N VAL A 256 11.89 8.85 -8.86
CA VAL A 256 11.19 9.76 -7.93
C VAL A 256 12.17 10.70 -7.23
N LEU A 257 13.35 10.21 -6.83
CA LEU A 257 14.40 11.06 -6.25
C LEU A 257 14.91 12.12 -7.23
N GLU A 258 15.07 11.75 -8.50
CA GLU A 258 15.44 12.71 -9.55
C GLU A 258 14.38 13.80 -9.74
N LEU A 259 13.10 13.41 -9.77
CA LEU A 259 11.98 14.35 -9.83
C LEU A 259 11.93 15.25 -8.61
N ALA A 260 12.05 14.69 -7.41
CA ALA A 260 12.03 15.45 -6.17
C ALA A 260 13.15 16.50 -6.13
N ARG A 261 14.34 16.13 -6.60
CA ARG A 261 15.47 17.07 -6.75
C ARG A 261 15.16 18.18 -7.77
N GLN A 262 14.60 17.81 -8.93
CA GLN A 262 14.23 18.77 -9.98
C GLN A 262 13.20 19.79 -9.49
N TRP A 263 12.19 19.32 -8.75
CA TRP A 263 11.09 20.14 -8.24
C TRP A 263 11.35 20.71 -6.85
N ARG A 264 12.51 20.44 -6.26
CA ARG A 264 12.89 20.84 -4.90
C ARG A 264 11.84 20.44 -3.85
N LYS A 265 11.33 19.21 -3.96
CA LYS A 265 10.35 18.65 -3.04
C LYS A 265 11.01 17.71 -2.04
N PRO A 266 10.63 17.75 -0.76
CA PRO A 266 10.95 16.67 0.17
C PRO A 266 10.51 15.31 -0.37
N VAL A 267 11.16 14.25 0.10
CA VAL A 267 10.78 12.87 -0.20
C VAL A 267 10.36 12.22 1.10
N VAL A 268 9.18 11.61 1.10
CA VAL A 268 8.67 10.82 2.22
C VAL A 268 8.61 9.34 1.85
N GLY A 269 8.64 8.47 2.86
CA GLY A 269 8.48 7.03 2.70
C GLY A 269 7.02 6.62 2.83
N GLY A 270 6.55 5.73 1.96
CA GLY A 270 5.24 5.10 2.05
C GLY A 270 5.30 3.59 1.80
N GLY A 271 4.44 2.85 2.48
CA GLY A 271 4.39 1.39 2.40
C GLY A 271 3.51 0.86 1.29
N ASP A 272 2.45 1.57 0.97
CA ASP A 272 1.35 1.11 0.10
C ASP A 272 0.87 -0.28 0.55
N SER A 273 0.71 -0.39 1.88
CA SER A 273 0.45 -1.67 2.54
C SER A 273 -1.04 -1.99 2.51
N HIS A 274 -1.40 -2.99 1.74
CA HIS A 274 -2.78 -3.49 1.64
C HIS A 274 -2.99 -4.80 2.37
N LEU A 275 -1.96 -5.63 2.49
CA LEU A 275 -2.08 -7.01 2.97
C LEU A 275 -0.76 -7.54 3.52
N LEU A 276 -0.77 -8.15 4.70
CA LEU A 276 0.24 -9.05 5.29
C LEU A 276 1.54 -8.47 5.81
N VAL A 277 2.04 -7.35 5.32
CA VAL A 277 3.40 -6.88 5.64
C VAL A 277 3.36 -5.43 6.06
N ALA A 278 4.07 -5.12 7.11
CA ALA A 278 4.34 -3.74 7.50
C ALA A 278 5.08 -3.00 6.37
N SER A 279 5.00 -1.69 6.41
CA SER A 279 5.68 -0.82 5.47
C SER A 279 7.16 -1.11 5.41
N SER A 280 7.69 -1.37 4.22
CA SER A 280 9.12 -1.61 4.01
C SER A 280 9.91 -0.33 3.76
N ILE A 281 9.21 0.78 3.52
CA ILE A 281 9.73 2.15 3.53
C ILE A 281 8.80 2.98 4.41
N VAL A 282 9.37 3.69 5.38
CA VAL A 282 8.68 4.63 6.27
C VAL A 282 9.46 5.93 6.30
N SER A 283 8.93 7.00 6.88
CA SER A 283 9.70 8.20 7.19
C SER A 283 10.20 8.15 8.63
N LEU A 284 11.22 8.94 8.96
CA LEU A 284 11.73 9.12 10.32
C LEU A 284 11.38 10.51 10.83
N SER A 285 11.18 10.65 12.15
CA SER A 285 10.90 11.91 12.81
C SER A 285 11.55 12.00 14.17
N HIS A 286 11.96 13.23 14.55
CA HIS A 286 12.37 13.57 15.92
C HIS A 286 11.15 13.89 16.79
N SER A 287 10.03 14.23 16.17
CA SER A 287 8.87 14.81 16.83
C SER A 287 7.98 13.75 17.48
N ALA A 288 7.46 14.08 18.66
CA ALA A 288 6.58 13.21 19.43
C ALA A 288 5.14 13.15 18.90
N THR A 289 4.77 14.07 18.01
CA THR A 289 3.41 14.17 17.45
C THR A 289 3.44 14.16 15.92
N PHE A 290 2.37 13.63 15.34
CA PHE A 290 2.20 13.63 13.88
C PHE A 290 2.10 15.06 13.31
N LYS A 291 1.50 15.97 14.06
CA LYS A 291 1.37 17.39 13.66
C LYS A 291 2.74 18.05 13.48
N GLU A 292 3.66 17.79 14.40
CA GLU A 292 5.04 18.31 14.30
C GLU A 292 5.78 17.69 13.13
N PHE A 293 5.60 16.38 12.89
CA PHE A 293 6.15 15.72 11.69
C PHE A 293 5.64 16.38 10.39
N ILE A 294 4.34 16.73 10.31
CA ILE A 294 3.82 17.47 9.16
C ILE A 294 4.59 18.80 8.96
N ALA A 295 4.88 19.50 10.04
CA ALA A 295 5.67 20.73 9.98
C ALA A 295 7.11 20.45 9.51
N GLU A 296 7.78 19.41 10.04
CA GLU A 296 9.11 18.97 9.57
C GLU A 296 9.12 18.77 8.04
N VAL A 297 8.14 18.02 7.49
CA VAL A 297 8.07 17.78 6.04
C VAL A 297 7.83 19.07 5.26
N LYS A 298 6.94 19.95 5.72
CA LYS A 298 6.64 21.22 5.05
C LYS A 298 7.84 22.17 5.06
N ASP A 299 8.67 22.09 6.09
CA ASP A 299 9.93 22.85 6.20
C ASP A 299 11.09 22.21 5.40
N GLY A 300 10.82 21.13 4.68
CA GLY A 300 11.79 20.45 3.82
C GLY A 300 12.59 19.33 4.51
N HIS A 301 12.24 18.99 5.75
CA HIS A 301 12.92 17.97 6.53
C HIS A 301 12.13 16.66 6.49
N ALA A 302 12.55 15.73 5.64
CA ALA A 302 11.99 14.38 5.58
C ALA A 302 13.11 13.37 5.32
N VAL A 303 13.15 12.30 6.08
CA VAL A 303 14.15 11.23 5.95
C VAL A 303 13.43 9.89 5.79
N PRO A 304 13.24 9.40 4.55
CA PRO A 304 12.77 8.04 4.32
C PRO A 304 13.75 6.99 4.86
N PHE A 305 13.22 5.97 5.51
CA PHE A 305 13.95 4.83 6.03
C PHE A 305 13.52 3.56 5.31
N ILE A 306 14.48 2.87 4.73
CA ILE A 306 14.30 1.68 3.91
C ILE A 306 14.76 0.47 4.71
N THR A 307 13.83 -0.40 5.06
CA THR A 307 14.14 -1.64 5.76
C THR A 307 14.71 -2.70 4.80
N PRO A 308 15.42 -3.72 5.30
CA PRO A 308 15.86 -4.84 4.47
C PRO A 308 14.75 -5.56 3.71
N ASP A 309 13.51 -5.50 4.23
CA ASP A 309 12.33 -6.14 3.62
C ASP A 309 11.98 -5.50 2.25
N TYR A 310 12.37 -4.25 2.03
CA TYR A 310 12.21 -3.59 0.73
C TYR A 310 12.91 -4.36 -0.40
N PHE A 311 14.07 -4.93 -0.11
CA PHE A 311 14.89 -5.64 -1.11
C PHE A 311 14.40 -7.07 -1.40
N ALA A 312 13.33 -7.54 -0.74
CA ALA A 312 12.68 -8.78 -1.13
C ALA A 312 12.13 -8.64 -2.56
N PRO A 313 12.21 -9.70 -3.40
CA PRO A 313 11.73 -9.63 -4.77
C PRO A 313 10.26 -9.19 -4.85
N LEU A 314 9.96 -8.16 -5.63
CA LEU A 314 8.60 -7.63 -5.79
C LEU A 314 7.60 -8.72 -6.20
N LYS A 315 8.02 -9.65 -7.07
CA LYS A 315 7.20 -10.82 -7.47
C LYS A 315 6.77 -11.65 -6.27
N TRP A 316 7.63 -11.79 -5.26
CA TRP A 316 7.31 -12.53 -4.04
C TRP A 316 6.29 -11.76 -3.19
N LYS A 317 6.46 -10.45 -3.02
CA LYS A 317 5.51 -9.59 -2.29
C LYS A 317 4.12 -9.64 -2.95
N LEU A 318 4.06 -9.48 -4.27
CA LEU A 318 2.82 -9.59 -5.04
C LEU A 318 2.19 -10.97 -4.95
N PHE A 319 2.99 -12.02 -5.01
CA PHE A 319 2.50 -13.40 -4.86
C PHE A 319 1.86 -13.62 -3.47
N LEU A 320 2.50 -13.15 -2.40
CA LEU A 320 1.93 -13.24 -1.05
C LEU A 320 0.62 -12.44 -0.92
N ARG A 321 0.54 -11.25 -1.52
CA ARG A 321 -0.71 -10.47 -1.57
C ARG A 321 -1.84 -11.25 -2.25
N VAL A 322 -1.54 -11.86 -3.39
CA VAL A 322 -2.52 -12.68 -4.12
C VAL A 322 -2.97 -13.88 -3.29
N LEU A 323 -2.03 -14.62 -2.70
CA LEU A 323 -2.37 -15.75 -1.84
C LEU A 323 -3.23 -15.35 -0.65
N PHE A 324 -2.91 -14.22 -0.03
CA PHE A 324 -3.70 -13.72 1.08
C PHE A 324 -5.11 -13.32 0.64
N PHE A 325 -5.24 -12.60 -0.46
CA PHE A 325 -6.54 -12.32 -1.07
C PHE A 325 -7.30 -13.63 -1.33
N MET A 326 -6.67 -14.61 -1.96
CA MET A 326 -7.28 -15.90 -2.26
C MET A 326 -7.69 -16.67 -1.00
N SER A 327 -6.97 -16.53 0.10
CA SER A 327 -7.33 -17.16 1.36
C SER A 327 -8.64 -16.63 1.97
N ARG A 328 -9.04 -15.43 1.59
CA ARG A 328 -10.18 -14.69 2.17
C ARG A 328 -11.18 -14.12 1.16
N TYR A 329 -10.98 -14.32 -0.14
CA TYR A 329 -11.78 -13.70 -1.21
C TYR A 329 -13.29 -13.83 -1.03
N ARG A 330 -13.76 -14.94 -0.45
CA ARG A 330 -15.18 -15.18 -0.18
C ARG A 330 -15.78 -14.14 0.76
N GLN A 331 -15.00 -13.68 1.74
CA GLN A 331 -15.45 -12.73 2.76
C GLN A 331 -15.25 -11.28 2.32
N ILE A 332 -14.15 -11.00 1.62
CA ILE A 332 -13.70 -9.62 1.38
C ILE A 332 -13.99 -9.11 -0.03
N ALA A 333 -14.28 -10.00 -1.00
CA ALA A 333 -14.45 -9.59 -2.39
C ALA A 333 -15.91 -9.36 -2.79
N SER A 334 -16.09 -8.41 -3.70
CA SER A 334 -17.33 -8.15 -4.43
C SER A 334 -17.07 -8.18 -5.93
N TYR A 335 -18.02 -8.67 -6.70
CA TYR A 335 -18.00 -8.64 -8.16
C TYR A 335 -19.22 -7.89 -8.67
N LYS A 336 -19.01 -6.86 -9.49
CA LYS A 336 -20.08 -5.96 -9.94
C LYS A 336 -20.95 -5.45 -8.77
N GLY A 337 -20.32 -5.09 -7.67
CA GLY A 337 -20.98 -4.60 -6.45
C GLY A 337 -21.74 -5.66 -5.64
N GLN A 338 -21.67 -6.94 -6.00
CA GLN A 338 -22.30 -8.02 -5.24
C GLN A 338 -21.27 -8.82 -4.45
N PRO A 339 -21.47 -9.04 -3.12
CA PRO A 339 -20.57 -9.85 -2.32
C PRO A 339 -20.42 -11.27 -2.90
N VAL A 340 -19.17 -11.72 -3.03
CA VAL A 340 -18.83 -13.05 -3.57
C VAL A 340 -19.41 -14.16 -2.71
N ALA A 341 -19.41 -14.01 -1.38
CA ALA A 341 -20.05 -14.99 -0.46
C ALA A 341 -21.49 -15.28 -0.86
N GLY A 342 -22.33 -14.26 -1.03
CA GLY A 342 -23.74 -14.44 -1.43
C GLY A 342 -23.93 -15.01 -2.83
N MET A 343 -22.99 -14.74 -3.77
CA MET A 343 -23.01 -15.36 -5.09
C MET A 343 -22.75 -16.86 -5.02
N LEU A 344 -21.76 -17.27 -4.21
CA LEU A 344 -21.39 -18.68 -4.02
C LEU A 344 -22.48 -19.48 -3.27
N GLU A 345 -23.11 -18.86 -2.26
CA GLU A 345 -24.25 -19.46 -1.55
C GLU A 345 -25.42 -19.75 -2.50
N ARG A 346 -25.83 -18.77 -3.30
CA ARG A 346 -26.90 -18.96 -4.32
C ARG A 346 -26.59 -20.09 -5.30
N ARG A 347 -25.31 -20.34 -5.58
CA ARG A 347 -24.85 -21.42 -6.47
C ARG A 347 -24.55 -22.73 -5.72
N ARG A 348 -24.77 -22.79 -4.41
CA ARG A 348 -24.49 -23.94 -3.54
C ARG A 348 -23.03 -24.42 -3.62
N VAL A 349 -22.08 -23.50 -3.85
CA VAL A 349 -20.65 -23.82 -3.86
C VAL A 349 -20.15 -23.84 -2.42
N LEU A 350 -20.17 -25.02 -1.80
CA LEU A 350 -19.79 -25.20 -0.39
C LEU A 350 -18.28 -25.38 -0.21
N LEU A 351 -17.61 -25.98 -1.19
CA LEU A 351 -16.17 -26.26 -1.11
C LEU A 351 -15.36 -25.02 -1.49
N ASP A 352 -14.29 -24.80 -0.75
CA ASP A 352 -13.31 -23.71 -0.96
C ASP A 352 -11.88 -24.30 -1.04
N PRO A 353 -11.58 -25.08 -2.09
CA PRO A 353 -10.27 -25.73 -2.20
C PRO A 353 -9.14 -24.70 -2.35
N VAL A 354 -9.39 -23.56 -2.99
CA VAL A 354 -8.39 -22.51 -3.21
C VAL A 354 -8.10 -21.75 -1.95
N GLY A 355 -9.12 -21.27 -1.26
CA GLY A 355 -8.95 -20.59 0.02
C GLY A 355 -8.28 -21.51 1.04
N SER A 356 -8.65 -22.79 1.08
CA SER A 356 -8.04 -23.77 1.98
C SER A 356 -6.56 -24.01 1.66
N ALA A 357 -6.20 -24.22 0.39
CA ALA A 357 -4.81 -24.38 -0.03
C ALA A 357 -3.99 -23.10 0.22
N SER A 358 -4.56 -21.91 -0.05
CA SER A 358 -3.91 -20.64 0.19
C SER A 358 -3.66 -20.39 1.68
N ARG A 359 -4.61 -20.70 2.55
CA ARG A 359 -4.46 -20.62 4.01
C ARG A 359 -3.37 -21.57 4.52
N ALA A 360 -3.35 -22.81 4.05
CA ALA A 360 -2.32 -23.78 4.44
C ALA A 360 -0.92 -23.34 4.01
N PHE A 361 -0.79 -22.82 2.79
CA PHE A 361 0.49 -22.29 2.30
C PHE A 361 0.95 -21.05 3.09
N LEU A 362 0.03 -20.12 3.39
CA LEU A 362 0.36 -18.94 4.20
C LEU A 362 0.79 -19.33 5.61
N ALA A 363 0.12 -20.29 6.24
CA ALA A 363 0.53 -20.79 7.54
C ALA A 363 1.95 -21.40 7.52
N LEU A 364 2.30 -22.12 6.45
CA LEU A 364 3.64 -22.64 6.24
C LEU A 364 4.67 -21.50 6.11
N VAL A 365 4.38 -20.48 5.28
CA VAL A 365 5.24 -19.31 5.07
C VAL A 365 5.46 -18.54 6.38
N GLN A 366 4.41 -18.38 7.18
CA GLN A 366 4.47 -17.74 8.50
C GLN A 366 5.30 -18.59 9.49
N GLY A 367 5.07 -19.92 9.52
CA GLY A 367 5.83 -20.84 10.36
C GLY A 367 7.34 -20.89 10.03
N LEU A 368 7.68 -20.63 8.77
CA LEU A 368 9.08 -20.52 8.32
C LEU A 368 9.69 -19.11 8.57
N GLY A 369 8.93 -18.17 9.11
CA GLY A 369 9.39 -16.79 9.33
C GLY A 369 9.60 -15.98 8.05
N LEU A 370 9.04 -16.41 6.93
CA LEU A 370 9.21 -15.79 5.61
C LEU A 370 8.23 -14.63 5.35
N SER A 371 7.30 -14.40 6.27
CA SER A 371 6.29 -13.32 6.25
C SER A 371 6.42 -12.33 7.42
N ARG A 372 7.57 -12.33 8.09
CA ARG A 372 7.86 -11.41 9.21
C ARG A 372 8.62 -10.20 8.71
#